data_c0f542f26877df832a6d3bd200905a15
#
_entry.id   c0f542f26877df832a6d3bd200905a15
#
_cell.length_a   1.000
_cell.length_b   1.000
_cell.length_c   1.000
_cell.angle_alpha   90.00
_cell.angle_beta   90.00
_cell.angle_gamma   90.00
#
_symmetry.space_group_name_H-M   'P 1'
#
loop_
_entity.id
_entity.type
_entity.pdbx_description
1 polymer ?
#
loop_
_entity_poly.entity_id
_entity_poly.type
_entity_poly.pdbx_seq_one_letter_code
_entity_poly.pdbx_strand_id
1 'polypeptide(L)'
;MKIRESENENKIVLSKFKFSCDDKDESIPPPLPQMLNFFMLICGRPGSGKTSLILNLVAKRGKLYNKKFDRVYIFSPSLMTMANNPFKDLPEEQLHTELTEENLSTTLEEIKESSEKILFILDDVVNDMKKSAGIQTLLSKMLMNRRHLTGAGGSTSFIITSQVYNKIPAPIRKTASHIIIYHTKNKKE
;
A
#
# COMPACT_ATOMS: atom_id res chain seq x y z
N MET A 1 19.74 -36.89 -4.83
CA MET A 1 20.68 -35.78 -4.97
C MET A 1 21.31 -35.55 -3.60
N LYS A 2 22.63 -35.73 -3.44
CA LYS A 2 23.32 -35.46 -2.17
C LYS A 2 23.93 -34.09 -2.28
N ILE A 3 23.47 -33.13 -1.46
CA ILE A 3 24.07 -31.82 -1.32
C ILE A 3 25.32 -32.02 -0.45
N ARG A 4 26.50 -31.63 -0.95
CA ARG A 4 27.72 -31.55 -0.16
C ARG A 4 27.95 -30.09 0.22
N GLU A 5 28.07 -29.81 1.50
CA GLU A 5 28.61 -28.53 1.95
C GLU A 5 30.11 -28.53 1.67
N SER A 6 30.60 -27.51 0.97
CA SER A 6 32.03 -27.23 0.82
C SER A 6 32.32 -25.90 1.49
N GLU A 7 33.35 -25.86 2.34
CA GLU A 7 33.89 -24.59 2.78
C GLU A 7 34.49 -23.85 1.56
N ASN A 8 33.89 -22.74 1.24
CA ASN A 8 34.36 -21.91 0.14
C ASN A 8 35.30 -20.84 0.71
N GLU A 9 36.57 -20.93 0.37
CA GLU A 9 37.59 -19.96 0.80
C GLU A 9 37.32 -18.54 0.27
N ASN A 10 36.55 -18.43 -0.82
CA ASN A 10 36.08 -17.16 -1.40
C ASN A 10 34.74 -16.75 -0.81
N LYS A 11 34.70 -16.27 0.44
CA LYS A 11 33.49 -15.71 1.01
C LYS A 11 33.10 -14.45 0.24
N ILE A 12 31.92 -14.49 -0.40
CA ILE A 12 31.32 -13.28 -0.97
C ILE A 12 30.93 -12.37 0.19
N VAL A 13 31.64 -11.27 0.36
CA VAL A 13 31.29 -10.23 1.33
C VAL A 13 30.14 -9.42 0.73
N LEU A 14 28.93 -9.62 1.24
CA LEU A 14 27.79 -8.82 0.85
C LEU A 14 27.85 -7.47 1.55
N SER A 15 28.07 -6.41 0.79
CA SER A 15 27.90 -5.04 1.27
C SER A 15 26.42 -4.81 1.58
N LYS A 16 26.09 -4.43 2.81
CA LYS A 16 24.74 -4.07 3.21
C LYS A 16 24.47 -2.65 2.74
N PHE A 17 23.75 -2.51 1.63
CA PHE A 17 23.18 -1.22 1.24
C PHE A 17 21.89 -1.00 1.99
N LYS A 18 21.74 0.13 2.64
CA LYS A 18 20.54 0.54 3.36
C LYS A 18 20.01 1.83 2.74
N PHE A 19 18.75 1.81 2.35
CA PHE A 19 18.05 3.02 1.91
C PHE A 19 17.38 3.68 3.12
N SER A 20 17.22 5.00 3.12
CA SER A 20 16.53 5.74 4.17
C SER A 20 15.09 5.26 4.39
N CYS A 21 14.43 4.80 3.31
CA CYS A 21 13.09 4.22 3.38
C CYS A 21 13.02 2.85 4.08
N ASP A 22 14.15 2.21 4.37
CA ASP A 22 14.23 0.93 5.09
C ASP A 22 14.37 1.11 6.62
N ASP A 23 14.33 2.34 7.11
CA ASP A 23 14.34 2.60 8.54
C ASP A 23 13.03 2.16 9.19
N LYS A 24 13.17 1.43 10.31
CA LYS A 24 12.03 0.95 11.08
C LYS A 24 11.56 2.04 12.03
N ASP A 25 10.26 2.27 12.04
CA ASP A 25 9.61 3.06 13.08
C ASP A 25 9.17 2.14 14.21
N GLU A 26 9.96 2.07 15.28
CA GLU A 26 9.72 1.20 16.43
C GLU A 26 8.47 1.60 17.24
N SER A 27 7.92 2.78 17.01
CA SER A 27 6.66 3.19 17.64
C SER A 27 5.44 2.47 17.05
N ILE A 28 5.61 1.81 15.89
CA ILE A 28 4.57 1.00 15.27
C ILE A 28 4.69 -0.44 15.80
N PRO A 29 3.67 -0.96 16.51
CA PRO A 29 3.75 -2.28 17.12
C PRO A 29 3.65 -3.40 16.07
N PRO A 30 4.44 -4.48 16.18
CA PRO A 30 4.20 -5.70 15.42
C PRO A 30 2.78 -6.27 15.71
N PRO A 31 2.11 -6.90 14.74
CA PRO A 31 2.62 -7.31 13.43
C PRO A 31 2.46 -6.25 12.31
N LEU A 32 2.19 -5.00 12.64
CA LEU A 32 2.03 -3.96 11.64
C LEU A 32 3.37 -3.58 10.98
N PRO A 33 3.35 -3.14 9.70
CA PRO A 33 4.55 -2.69 9.00
C PRO A 33 5.24 -1.53 9.71
N GLN A 34 6.49 -1.72 10.09
CA GLN A 34 7.30 -0.67 10.73
C GLN A 34 8.08 0.18 9.71
N MET A 35 8.36 -0.37 8.52
CA MET A 35 8.98 0.38 7.42
C MET A 35 7.90 1.05 6.57
N LEU A 36 8.03 2.36 6.30
CA LEU A 36 7.04 3.15 5.57
C LEU A 36 7.18 3.02 4.03
N ASN A 37 7.52 1.83 3.57
CA ASN A 37 7.52 1.42 2.16
C ASN A 37 6.75 0.11 1.97
N PHE A 38 5.72 -0.11 2.79
CA PHE A 38 4.94 -1.33 2.78
C PHE A 38 3.84 -1.34 1.71
N PHE A 39 3.40 -2.54 1.36
CA PHE A 39 2.13 -2.76 0.69
C PHE A 39 1.27 -3.72 1.53
N MET A 40 0.21 -3.18 2.10
CA MET A 40 -0.76 -3.92 2.92
C MET A 40 -2.01 -4.19 2.09
N LEU A 41 -2.37 -5.47 1.99
CA LEU A 41 -3.59 -5.93 1.36
C LEU A 41 -4.61 -6.35 2.41
N ILE A 42 -5.81 -5.78 2.38
CA ILE A 42 -6.88 -6.08 3.34
C ILE A 42 -8.07 -6.71 2.59
N CYS A 43 -8.36 -7.96 2.89
CA CYS A 43 -9.43 -8.71 2.25
C CYS A 43 -10.54 -9.06 3.22
N GLY A 44 -11.79 -8.89 2.80
CA GLY A 44 -12.95 -9.26 3.60
C GLY A 44 -14.27 -8.83 2.96
N ARG A 45 -15.36 -9.49 3.33
CA ARG A 45 -16.70 -9.24 2.79
C ARG A 45 -17.17 -7.79 3.03
N PRO A 46 -18.19 -7.30 2.32
CA PRO A 46 -18.86 -6.06 2.68
C PRO A 46 -19.28 -6.08 4.15
N GLY A 47 -19.10 -4.96 4.85
CA GLY A 47 -19.42 -4.86 6.27
C GLY A 47 -18.46 -5.56 7.23
N SER A 48 -17.35 -6.16 6.76
CA SER A 48 -16.36 -6.82 7.64
C SER A 48 -15.50 -5.84 8.46
N GLY A 49 -15.55 -4.54 8.18
CA GLY A 49 -14.79 -3.53 8.90
C GLY A 49 -13.46 -3.12 8.25
N LYS A 50 -13.22 -3.43 6.97
CA LYS A 50 -11.99 -3.04 6.24
C LYS A 50 -11.72 -1.54 6.31
N THR A 51 -12.69 -0.74 5.90
CA THR A 51 -12.59 0.73 5.93
C THR A 51 -12.43 1.24 7.36
N SER A 52 -13.16 0.66 8.33
CA SER A 52 -12.99 1.00 9.75
C SER A 52 -11.57 0.69 10.24
N LEU A 53 -10.95 -0.41 9.79
CA LEU A 53 -9.56 -0.72 10.10
C LEU A 53 -8.62 0.35 9.54
N ILE A 54 -8.76 0.72 8.26
CA ILE A 54 -7.95 1.79 7.65
C ILE A 54 -8.07 3.07 8.47
N LEU A 55 -9.28 3.48 8.80
CA LEU A 55 -9.52 4.70 9.57
C LEU A 55 -8.83 4.65 10.94
N ASN A 56 -8.88 3.51 11.62
CA ASN A 56 -8.19 3.35 12.91
C ASN A 56 -6.66 3.33 12.76
N LEU A 57 -6.14 2.85 11.63
CA LEU A 57 -4.69 2.84 11.39
C LEU A 57 -4.15 4.26 11.10
N VAL A 58 -4.86 5.07 10.31
CA VAL A 58 -4.32 6.33 9.76
C VAL A 58 -4.95 7.59 10.35
N ALA A 59 -6.18 7.54 10.86
CA ALA A 59 -6.86 8.71 11.42
C ALA A 59 -6.27 9.14 12.78
N LYS A 60 -6.48 10.42 13.11
CA LYS A 60 -5.93 11.06 14.34
C LYS A 60 -6.20 10.29 15.63
N ARG A 61 -7.30 9.54 15.71
CA ARG A 61 -7.67 8.75 16.90
C ARG A 61 -6.92 7.43 17.04
N GLY A 62 -6.50 6.83 15.91
CA GLY A 62 -5.85 5.51 15.89
C GLY A 62 -4.41 5.50 16.36
N LYS A 63 -3.71 6.61 16.31
CA LYS A 63 -2.30 6.83 16.72
C LYS A 63 -1.22 6.01 15.99
N LEU A 64 -1.53 4.91 15.30
CA LEU A 64 -0.53 3.99 14.76
C LEU A 64 0.29 4.60 13.61
N TYR A 65 -0.39 5.07 12.57
CA TYR A 65 0.26 5.76 11.44
C TYR A 65 -0.04 7.27 11.40
N ASN A 66 -0.64 7.80 12.48
CA ASN A 66 -0.94 9.22 12.55
C ASN A 66 0.35 10.05 12.45
N LYS A 67 0.37 11.03 11.56
CA LYS A 67 1.53 11.90 11.28
C LYS A 67 2.80 11.14 10.84
N LYS A 68 2.68 9.90 10.38
CA LYS A 68 3.80 9.14 9.82
C LYS A 68 4.00 9.40 8.34
N PHE A 69 2.95 9.87 7.67
CA PHE A 69 2.95 10.23 6.27
C PHE A 69 2.77 11.73 6.12
N ASP A 70 3.54 12.32 5.22
CA ASP A 70 3.47 13.75 4.89
C ASP A 70 2.28 14.02 3.96
N ARG A 71 1.95 13.04 3.08
CA ARG A 71 0.85 13.12 2.13
C ARG A 71 0.10 11.80 2.04
N VAL A 72 -1.24 11.87 1.89
CA VAL A 72 -2.12 10.69 1.78
C VAL A 72 -3.03 10.85 0.58
N TYR A 73 -2.94 9.97 -0.40
CA TYR A 73 -3.84 9.90 -1.54
C TYR A 73 -4.88 8.81 -1.33
N ILE A 74 -6.14 9.14 -1.57
CA ILE A 74 -7.26 8.22 -1.35
C ILE A 74 -8.04 8.04 -2.65
N PHE A 75 -8.17 6.79 -3.06
CA PHE A 75 -9.00 6.36 -4.18
C PHE A 75 -10.12 5.49 -3.61
N SER A 76 -11.34 6.01 -3.57
CA SER A 76 -12.48 5.28 -3.02
C SER A 76 -13.81 5.82 -3.54
N PRO A 77 -14.67 4.98 -4.13
CA PRO A 77 -15.99 5.40 -4.58
C PRO A 77 -16.93 5.78 -3.42
N SER A 78 -16.62 5.36 -2.20
CA SER A 78 -17.45 5.64 -1.02
C SER A 78 -17.09 6.93 -0.29
N LEU A 79 -16.03 7.65 -0.68
CA LEU A 79 -15.59 8.89 -0.03
C LEU A 79 -16.70 9.92 0.10
N MET A 80 -17.46 10.14 -0.98
CA MET A 80 -18.51 11.16 -1.04
C MET A 80 -19.76 10.79 -0.24
N THR A 81 -19.93 9.51 0.10
CA THR A 81 -21.12 8.99 0.81
C THR A 81 -20.90 8.78 2.30
N MET A 82 -19.67 8.97 2.79
CA MET A 82 -19.35 8.86 4.21
C MET A 82 -19.93 10.05 5.00
N ALA A 83 -20.90 9.80 5.86
CA ALA A 83 -21.51 10.84 6.70
C ALA A 83 -20.51 11.56 7.62
N ASN A 84 -19.47 10.85 8.08
CA ASN A 84 -18.38 11.39 8.88
C ASN A 84 -17.04 11.05 8.20
N ASN A 85 -16.79 11.66 7.05
CA ASN A 85 -15.54 11.44 6.34
C ASN A 85 -14.34 12.01 7.16
N PRO A 86 -13.47 11.16 7.71
CA PRO A 86 -12.31 11.63 8.49
C PRO A 86 -11.22 12.26 7.63
N PHE A 87 -11.33 12.14 6.30
CA PHE A 87 -10.40 12.68 5.31
C PHE A 87 -10.89 13.98 4.67
N LYS A 88 -12.02 14.54 5.15
CA LYS A 88 -12.61 15.77 4.61
C LYS A 88 -11.68 17.00 4.66
N ASP A 89 -10.69 16.95 5.55
CA ASP A 89 -9.71 18.03 5.73
C ASP A 89 -8.46 17.86 4.84
N LEU A 90 -8.38 16.78 4.05
CA LEU A 90 -7.32 16.61 3.06
C LEU A 90 -7.59 17.50 1.83
N PRO A 91 -6.52 17.96 1.17
CA PRO A 91 -6.63 18.67 -0.11
C PRO A 91 -7.42 17.86 -1.15
N GLU A 92 -8.21 18.56 -1.97
CA GLU A 92 -9.11 17.93 -2.93
C GLU A 92 -8.35 17.08 -3.97
N GLU A 93 -7.15 17.50 -4.36
CA GLU A 93 -6.25 16.78 -5.27
C GLU A 93 -5.76 15.44 -4.71
N GLN A 94 -5.92 15.19 -3.42
CA GLN A 94 -5.58 13.90 -2.77
C GLN A 94 -6.77 12.96 -2.66
N LEU A 95 -7.97 13.39 -3.07
CA LEU A 95 -9.22 12.65 -2.92
C LEU A 95 -9.81 12.29 -4.28
N HIS A 96 -9.79 11.00 -4.63
CA HIS A 96 -10.31 10.50 -5.89
C HIS A 96 -11.45 9.50 -5.66
N THR A 97 -12.57 9.70 -6.34
CA THR A 97 -13.71 8.77 -6.28
C THR A 97 -13.52 7.54 -7.17
N GLU A 98 -12.62 7.62 -8.14
CA GLU A 98 -12.33 6.56 -9.10
C GLU A 98 -10.82 6.35 -9.27
N LEU A 99 -10.44 5.12 -9.55
CA LEU A 99 -9.07 4.78 -9.93
C LEU A 99 -8.97 4.80 -11.45
N THR A 100 -8.40 5.86 -12.01
CA THR A 100 -8.14 6.01 -13.45
C THR A 100 -6.64 6.02 -13.73
N GLU A 101 -6.28 5.75 -14.98
CA GLU A 101 -4.88 5.82 -15.42
C GLU A 101 -4.34 7.25 -15.35
N GLU A 102 -5.17 8.22 -15.69
CA GLU A 102 -4.87 9.64 -15.61
C GLU A 102 -4.56 10.08 -14.18
N ASN A 103 -5.48 9.80 -13.22
CA ASN A 103 -5.29 10.16 -11.82
C ASN A 103 -4.03 9.53 -11.22
N LEU A 104 -3.75 8.25 -11.54
CA LEU A 104 -2.53 7.59 -11.10
C LEU A 104 -1.27 8.21 -11.70
N SER A 105 -1.30 8.54 -13.00
CA SER A 105 -0.14 9.13 -13.68
C SER A 105 0.16 10.53 -13.16
N THR A 106 -0.88 11.37 -13.01
CA THR A 106 -0.75 12.72 -12.44
C THR A 106 -0.16 12.67 -11.03
N THR A 107 -0.73 11.83 -10.17
CA THR A 107 -0.22 11.66 -8.81
C THR A 107 1.23 11.16 -8.79
N LEU A 108 1.59 10.24 -9.70
CA LEU A 108 2.96 9.73 -9.78
C LEU A 108 3.96 10.81 -10.20
N GLU A 109 3.59 11.69 -11.12
CA GLU A 109 4.44 12.81 -11.53
C GLU A 109 4.64 13.81 -10.40
N GLU A 110 3.59 14.12 -9.63
CA GLU A 110 3.65 15.02 -8.48
C GLU A 110 4.61 14.55 -7.39
N ILE A 111 4.67 13.23 -7.16
CA ILE A 111 5.49 12.67 -6.06
C ILE A 111 6.93 12.34 -6.45
N LYS A 112 7.23 12.25 -7.74
CA LYS A 112 8.48 11.70 -8.28
C LYS A 112 9.76 12.36 -7.73
N GLU A 113 9.71 13.67 -7.49
CA GLU A 113 10.87 14.43 -6.99
C GLU A 113 10.72 14.83 -5.52
N SER A 114 9.61 14.44 -4.88
CA SER A 114 9.38 14.77 -3.47
C SER A 114 10.22 13.89 -2.54
N SER A 115 10.68 14.45 -1.43
CA SER A 115 11.32 13.69 -0.35
C SER A 115 10.32 13.24 0.73
N GLU A 116 9.02 13.21 0.38
CA GLU A 116 7.92 12.97 1.30
C GLU A 116 7.66 11.47 1.53
N LYS A 117 7.11 11.17 2.69
CA LYS A 117 6.55 9.86 3.01
C LYS A 117 5.07 9.85 2.60
N ILE A 118 4.74 9.03 1.63
CA ILE A 118 3.44 9.05 0.96
C ILE A 118 2.67 7.76 1.21
N LEU A 119 1.38 7.88 1.49
CA LEU A 119 0.47 6.75 1.62
C LEU A 119 -0.61 6.79 0.55
N PHE A 120 -0.73 5.72 -0.21
CA PHE A 120 -1.85 5.47 -1.10
C PHE A 120 -2.86 4.54 -0.43
N ILE A 121 -4.12 4.96 -0.36
CA ILE A 121 -5.24 4.16 0.11
C ILE A 121 -6.18 3.91 -1.08
N LEU A 122 -6.28 2.65 -1.50
CA LEU A 122 -7.14 2.20 -2.59
C LEU A 122 -8.25 1.33 -1.99
N ASP A 123 -9.39 1.95 -1.66
CA ASP A 123 -10.50 1.29 -0.98
C ASP A 123 -11.62 0.92 -1.96
N ASP A 124 -11.83 -0.39 -2.12
CA ASP A 124 -12.86 -1.04 -2.97
C ASP A 124 -12.79 -0.67 -4.48
N VAL A 125 -11.59 -0.37 -5.01
CA VAL A 125 -11.36 -0.01 -6.42
C VAL A 125 -10.92 -1.18 -7.30
N VAL A 126 -11.11 -2.42 -6.87
CA VAL A 126 -10.69 -3.62 -7.63
C VAL A 126 -11.40 -3.73 -8.97
N ASN A 127 -12.63 -3.23 -9.07
CA ASN A 127 -13.35 -3.21 -10.34
C ASN A 127 -12.71 -2.23 -11.33
N ASP A 128 -12.21 -1.08 -10.86
CA ASP A 128 -11.52 -0.11 -11.70
C ASP A 128 -10.18 -0.66 -12.19
N MET A 129 -9.45 -1.40 -11.35
CA MET A 129 -8.24 -2.10 -11.77
C MET A 129 -8.45 -3.04 -12.94
N LYS A 130 -9.68 -3.58 -13.12
CA LYS A 130 -10.01 -4.49 -14.23
C LYS A 130 -10.49 -3.79 -15.49
N LYS A 131 -10.89 -2.53 -15.41
CA LYS A 131 -11.40 -1.76 -16.56
C LYS A 131 -10.31 -1.48 -17.58
N SER A 132 -9.05 -1.35 -17.16
CA SER A 132 -7.93 -1.00 -18.02
C SER A 132 -6.68 -1.81 -17.72
N ALA A 133 -6.04 -2.34 -18.77
CA ALA A 133 -4.72 -2.95 -18.67
C ALA A 133 -3.64 -1.90 -18.29
N GLY A 134 -3.84 -0.64 -18.67
CA GLY A 134 -2.97 0.48 -18.30
C GLY A 134 -2.94 0.70 -16.80
N ILE A 135 -4.11 0.75 -16.13
CA ILE A 135 -4.22 0.85 -14.67
C ILE A 135 -3.46 -0.29 -13.98
N GLN A 136 -3.68 -1.55 -14.44
CA GLN A 136 -2.99 -2.71 -13.85
C GLN A 136 -1.47 -2.62 -14.01
N THR A 137 -1.01 -2.23 -15.19
CA THR A 137 0.41 -2.11 -15.50
C THR A 137 1.06 -1.01 -14.67
N LEU A 138 0.45 0.17 -14.63
CA LEU A 138 0.96 1.32 -13.88
C LEU A 138 0.99 1.02 -12.39
N LEU A 139 -0.12 0.54 -11.82
CA LEU A 139 -0.21 0.20 -10.41
C LEU A 139 0.79 -0.91 -10.03
N SER A 140 0.97 -1.93 -10.89
CA SER A 140 1.99 -2.97 -10.65
C SER A 140 3.40 -2.39 -10.61
N LYS A 141 3.73 -1.49 -11.54
CA LYS A 141 5.02 -0.78 -11.55
C LYS A 141 5.21 0.05 -10.28
N MET A 142 4.19 0.78 -9.84
CA MET A 142 4.23 1.57 -8.61
C MET A 142 4.49 0.66 -7.39
N LEU A 143 3.77 -0.43 -7.25
CA LEU A 143 3.91 -1.36 -6.13
C LEU A 143 5.28 -2.05 -6.09
N MET A 144 5.82 -2.43 -7.26
CA MET A 144 7.15 -3.03 -7.35
C MET A 144 8.26 -2.03 -7.00
N ASN A 145 8.11 -0.78 -7.43
CA ASN A 145 9.12 0.27 -7.27
C ASN A 145 8.84 1.22 -6.10
N ARG A 146 7.95 0.86 -5.16
CA ARG A 146 7.49 1.74 -4.07
C ARG A 146 8.59 2.37 -3.22
N ARG A 147 9.78 1.79 -3.23
CA ARG A 147 10.98 2.35 -2.57
C ARG A 147 11.63 3.50 -3.33
N HIS A 148 11.29 3.66 -4.61
CA HIS A 148 11.94 4.55 -5.56
C HIS A 148 10.96 5.43 -6.33
N LEU A 149 9.71 5.53 -5.88
CA LEU A 149 8.70 6.39 -6.53
C LEU A 149 8.88 7.85 -6.19
N THR A 150 9.49 8.12 -5.05
CA THR A 150 9.80 9.46 -4.55
C THR A 150 11.29 9.74 -4.65
N GLY A 151 11.67 11.00 -4.48
CA GLY A 151 13.07 11.41 -4.42
C GLY A 151 13.80 10.88 -3.17
N ALA A 152 15.05 11.28 -3.02
CA ALA A 152 15.90 10.83 -1.92
C ALA A 152 15.32 11.21 -0.55
N GLY A 153 15.24 10.25 0.35
CA GLY A 153 14.68 10.43 1.70
C GLY A 153 13.19 10.18 1.81
N GLY A 154 12.44 10.15 0.69
CA GLY A 154 11.03 9.82 0.68
C GLY A 154 10.75 8.32 0.67
N SER A 155 9.49 7.97 0.79
CA SER A 155 9.02 6.58 0.71
C SER A 155 7.54 6.51 0.34
N THR A 156 7.12 5.40 -0.25
CA THR A 156 5.73 5.21 -0.65
C THR A 156 5.18 3.92 -0.08
N SER A 157 4.04 4.02 0.60
CA SER A 157 3.30 2.88 1.14
C SER A 157 1.93 2.77 0.49
N PHE A 158 1.39 1.55 0.46
CA PHE A 158 0.09 1.26 -0.12
C PHE A 158 -0.78 0.46 0.84
N ILE A 159 -2.06 0.82 0.93
CA ILE A 159 -3.12 0.01 1.52
C ILE A 159 -4.17 -0.22 0.44
N ILE A 160 -4.41 -1.48 0.09
CA ILE A 160 -5.44 -1.84 -0.89
C ILE A 160 -6.46 -2.73 -0.21
N THR A 161 -7.75 -2.42 -0.37
CA THR A 161 -8.81 -3.29 0.09
C THR A 161 -9.46 -4.06 -1.05
N SER A 162 -9.98 -5.23 -0.73
CA SER A 162 -10.80 -6.03 -1.64
C SER A 162 -11.82 -6.84 -0.89
N GLN A 163 -12.94 -7.11 -1.54
CA GLN A 163 -13.94 -8.03 -1.01
C GLN A 163 -13.54 -9.49 -1.20
N VAL A 164 -12.77 -9.79 -2.25
CA VAL A 164 -12.34 -11.13 -2.64
C VAL A 164 -10.87 -11.12 -3.04
N TYR A 165 -10.05 -11.91 -2.38
CA TYR A 165 -8.60 -11.98 -2.63
C TYR A 165 -8.27 -12.31 -4.09
N ASN A 166 -8.96 -13.32 -4.66
CA ASN A 166 -8.69 -13.77 -6.02
C ASN A 166 -9.15 -12.80 -7.12
N LYS A 167 -9.95 -11.78 -6.79
CA LYS A 167 -10.32 -10.74 -7.74
C LYS A 167 -9.20 -9.71 -7.98
N ILE A 168 -8.22 -9.62 -7.08
CA ILE A 168 -7.06 -8.76 -7.27
C ILE A 168 -6.15 -9.40 -8.31
N PRO A 169 -5.67 -8.66 -9.31
CA PRO A 169 -4.73 -9.18 -10.31
C PRO A 169 -3.50 -9.82 -9.67
N ALA A 170 -3.10 -10.99 -10.17
CA ALA A 170 -1.99 -11.75 -9.59
C ALA A 170 -0.66 -10.96 -9.49
N PRO A 171 -0.28 -10.14 -10.48
CA PRO A 171 0.93 -9.31 -10.38
C PRO A 171 0.88 -8.36 -9.18
N ILE A 172 -0.30 -7.78 -8.88
CA ILE A 172 -0.49 -6.86 -7.75
C ILE A 172 -0.41 -7.62 -6.44
N ARG A 173 -1.25 -8.65 -6.23
CA ARG A 173 -1.32 -9.35 -4.94
C ARG A 173 -0.01 -10.04 -4.53
N LYS A 174 0.82 -10.46 -5.50
CA LYS A 174 2.13 -11.08 -5.23
C LYS A 174 3.17 -10.12 -4.66
N THR A 175 2.98 -8.81 -4.80
CA THR A 175 3.89 -7.80 -4.27
C THR A 175 3.53 -7.33 -2.85
N ALA A 176 2.42 -7.84 -2.29
CA ALA A 176 2.00 -7.50 -0.93
C ALA A 176 3.04 -7.96 0.10
N SER A 177 3.47 -7.04 0.95
CA SER A 177 4.35 -7.33 2.08
C SER A 177 3.57 -7.80 3.31
N HIS A 178 2.31 -7.37 3.45
CA HIS A 178 1.42 -7.72 4.54
C HIS A 178 0.02 -8.00 4.01
N ILE A 179 -0.61 -9.04 4.53
CA ILE A 179 -1.96 -9.44 4.14
C ILE A 179 -2.81 -9.61 5.39
N ILE A 180 -3.93 -8.90 5.44
CA ILE A 180 -4.95 -9.03 6.49
C ILE A 180 -6.20 -9.65 5.85
N ILE A 181 -6.62 -10.78 6.35
CA ILE A 181 -7.81 -11.48 5.85
C ILE A 181 -8.83 -11.56 6.96
N TYR A 182 -9.98 -10.97 6.75
CA TYR A 182 -11.13 -11.15 7.63
C TYR A 182 -11.71 -12.55 7.41
N HIS A 183 -12.15 -13.18 8.48
CA HIS A 183 -12.73 -14.51 8.42
C HIS A 183 -13.85 -14.57 7.38
N THR A 184 -13.73 -15.53 6.47
CA THR A 184 -14.73 -15.81 5.42
C THR A 184 -15.33 -17.18 5.65
N LYS A 185 -16.64 -17.33 5.36
CA LYS A 185 -17.31 -18.63 5.35
C LYS A 185 -17.04 -19.40 4.06
N ASN A 186 -16.39 -18.77 3.10
CA ASN A 186 -16.08 -19.40 1.81
C ASN A 186 -14.76 -20.18 1.91
N LYS A 187 -14.83 -21.51 1.85
CA LYS A 187 -13.67 -22.40 1.94
C LYS A 187 -12.72 -22.33 0.73
N LYS A 188 -13.09 -21.60 -0.34
CA LYS A 188 -12.31 -21.46 -1.58
C LYS A 188 -11.53 -20.16 -1.68
N GLU A 189 -11.62 -19.30 -0.68
CA GLU A 189 -10.85 -18.03 -0.61
C GLU A 189 -9.62 -18.15 0.25
#